data_f5d35e474e4a3eef6c48d82f6b0832e7
#
_entry.id   f5d35e474e4a3eef6c48d82f6b0832e7
#
_cell.length_a   1.000
_cell.length_b   1.000
_cell.length_c   1.000
_cell.angle_alpha   90.00
_cell.angle_beta   90.00
_cell.angle_gamma   90.00
#
_symmetry.space_group_name_H-M   'P 1'
#
loop_
_entity.id
_entity.type
_entity.pdbx_description
1 polymer ?
#
loop_
_entity_poly.entity_id
_entity_poly.type
_entity_poly.pdbx_seq_one_letter_code
_entity_poly.pdbx_strand_id
1 'polypeptide(L)'
;MNIADTFIERKGEWGTALFQHLQISLLSLLIAIIIAVPLGIILSNNKKISEWFLQITGVFQTIPSLALLGLFIPFMGIGTVPAVVALVIYALFPILQSTLTGLSETDSSLEEAATAFGMTKWEKLKKYQLALSMPILMGGVRTASIMIIGTATLAALIGAGGLGSFILLGIDRNNSALILIGAISSAVLAIIFGALIKFLQNKKLKTILVTLFAAIVVVTLSFTPLAKTSNDKLVIAGKLGAEPEILINMYKILIENETDINVEVKPNFGKTSFLYEALKGGSIDIYPEFTGTVTTTLLKEPVTNISNDPKEVYEIAKEKILTQDRLVYLEPSKFQDTYALAVSEKYAKDNNIQKISDLKRVESSLTAGFSLEFNDREDGVLGLKKLYGLNLNIKTMEPALRYQAIANGDVNIIEVFSTDSKLITNKLKVLEDDKKLFPPYQGAPLLREETLKKYPQLEKILGTLAGKITTEEMTKMNYAVDVEGKSAYDVAKEYLQKEGLIKK
;
A
#
# COMPACT_ATOMS: atom_id res chain seq x y z
N MET A 1 16.77 -4.81 16.71
CA MET A 1 15.90 -5.98 17.05
C MET A 1 16.31 -7.17 16.21
N ASN A 2 16.42 -8.37 16.79
CA ASN A 2 16.79 -9.59 16.05
C ASN A 2 15.61 -10.04 15.16
N ILE A 3 15.88 -10.62 13.98
CA ILE A 3 14.84 -11.10 13.04
C ILE A 3 13.89 -12.08 13.72
N ALA A 4 14.43 -13.00 14.56
CA ALA A 4 13.65 -14.00 15.26
C ALA A 4 12.65 -13.37 16.26
N ASP A 5 13.09 -12.39 17.03
CA ASP A 5 12.25 -11.70 18.02
C ASP A 5 11.12 -10.92 17.30
N THR A 6 11.47 -10.18 16.24
CA THR A 6 10.48 -9.46 15.40
C THR A 6 9.45 -10.40 14.80
N PHE A 7 9.88 -11.58 14.34
CA PHE A 7 8.99 -12.58 13.76
C PHE A 7 8.03 -13.16 14.81
N ILE A 8 8.54 -13.52 15.99
CA ILE A 8 7.72 -14.08 17.08
C ILE A 8 6.66 -13.09 17.52
N GLU A 9 7.04 -11.83 17.68
CA GLU A 9 6.15 -10.76 18.11
C GLU A 9 5.01 -10.51 17.10
N ARG A 10 5.32 -10.56 15.79
CA ARG A 10 4.36 -10.25 14.71
C ARG A 10 3.87 -11.47 13.93
N LYS A 11 3.99 -12.68 14.49
CA LYS A 11 3.58 -13.93 13.81
C LYS A 11 2.11 -13.95 13.34
N GLY A 12 1.21 -13.29 14.10
CA GLY A 12 -0.20 -13.19 13.75
C GLY A 12 -0.43 -12.31 12.51
N GLU A 13 0.22 -11.15 12.47
CA GLU A 13 0.19 -10.25 11.31
C GLU A 13 0.83 -10.90 10.08
N TRP A 14 1.96 -11.60 10.28
CA TRP A 14 2.63 -12.35 9.24
C TRP A 14 1.74 -13.43 8.66
N GLY A 15 1.04 -14.20 9.50
CA GLY A 15 0.10 -15.23 9.04
C GLY A 15 -1.02 -14.65 8.18
N THR A 16 -1.58 -13.51 8.58
CA THR A 16 -2.60 -12.78 7.80
C THR A 16 -2.04 -12.29 6.47
N ALA A 17 -0.86 -11.67 6.49
CA ALA A 17 -0.20 -11.18 5.28
C ALA A 17 0.15 -12.30 4.30
N LEU A 18 0.63 -13.44 4.81
CA LEU A 18 0.91 -14.64 4.00
C LEU A 18 -0.36 -15.17 3.34
N PHE A 19 -1.46 -15.27 4.10
CA PHE A 19 -2.74 -15.72 3.59
C PHE A 19 -3.29 -14.81 2.49
N GLN A 20 -3.28 -13.50 2.71
CA GLN A 20 -3.67 -12.51 1.69
C GLN A 20 -2.81 -12.60 0.43
N HIS A 21 -1.49 -12.76 0.60
CA HIS A 21 -0.56 -12.91 -0.52
C HIS A 21 -0.86 -14.16 -1.35
N LEU A 22 -1.15 -15.27 -0.68
CA LEU A 22 -1.58 -16.52 -1.32
C LEU A 22 -2.89 -16.35 -2.08
N GLN A 23 -3.90 -15.73 -1.48
CA GLN A 23 -5.19 -15.47 -2.12
C GLN A 23 -5.05 -14.67 -3.41
N ILE A 24 -4.35 -13.53 -3.34
CA ILE A 24 -4.15 -12.65 -4.49
C ILE A 24 -3.36 -13.37 -5.59
N SER A 25 -2.26 -14.04 -5.22
CA SER A 25 -1.39 -14.72 -6.18
C SER A 25 -2.08 -15.89 -6.87
N LEU A 26 -2.78 -16.74 -6.11
CA LEU A 26 -3.50 -17.88 -6.66
C LEU A 26 -4.67 -17.44 -7.54
N LEU A 27 -5.46 -16.48 -7.08
CA LEU A 27 -6.58 -15.95 -7.87
C LEU A 27 -6.09 -15.40 -9.20
N SER A 28 -5.04 -14.57 -9.19
CA SER A 28 -4.46 -13.99 -10.40
C SER A 28 -3.92 -15.06 -11.35
N LEU A 29 -3.22 -16.06 -10.82
CA LEU A 29 -2.69 -17.17 -11.62
C LEU A 29 -3.80 -17.99 -12.28
N LEU A 30 -4.85 -18.34 -11.52
CA LEU A 30 -5.99 -19.08 -12.03
C LEU A 30 -6.73 -18.36 -13.14
N ILE A 31 -7.01 -17.06 -12.94
CA ILE A 31 -7.65 -16.22 -13.97
C ILE A 31 -6.77 -16.15 -15.22
N ALA A 32 -5.45 -15.93 -15.05
CA ALA A 32 -4.53 -15.86 -16.16
C ALA A 32 -4.47 -17.17 -16.96
N ILE A 33 -4.47 -18.33 -16.30
CA ILE A 33 -4.53 -19.66 -16.95
C ILE A 33 -5.84 -19.81 -17.73
N ILE A 34 -6.99 -19.51 -17.10
CA ILE A 34 -8.32 -19.60 -17.71
C ILE A 34 -8.45 -18.74 -18.96
N ILE A 35 -7.76 -17.60 -18.99
CA ILE A 35 -7.76 -16.69 -20.17
C ILE A 35 -6.70 -17.12 -21.20
N ALA A 36 -5.44 -17.24 -20.78
CA ALA A 36 -4.32 -17.38 -21.71
C ALA A 36 -4.26 -18.74 -22.39
N VAL A 37 -4.60 -19.84 -21.69
CA VAL A 37 -4.54 -21.19 -22.30
C VAL A 37 -5.59 -21.37 -23.39
N PRO A 38 -6.90 -21.09 -23.17
CA PRO A 38 -7.88 -21.17 -24.25
C PRO A 38 -7.58 -20.19 -25.38
N LEU A 39 -7.13 -18.97 -25.05
CA LEU A 39 -6.74 -17.99 -26.07
C LEU A 39 -5.59 -18.51 -26.91
N GLY A 40 -4.55 -19.09 -26.31
CA GLY A 40 -3.42 -19.69 -27.01
C GLY A 40 -3.85 -20.85 -27.94
N ILE A 41 -4.77 -21.71 -27.48
CA ILE A 41 -5.34 -22.78 -28.31
C ILE A 41 -6.10 -22.22 -29.53
N ILE A 42 -6.89 -21.18 -29.34
CA ILE A 42 -7.63 -20.54 -30.45
C ILE A 42 -6.66 -19.89 -31.43
N LEU A 43 -5.70 -19.17 -30.93
CA LEU A 43 -4.71 -18.42 -31.72
C LEU A 43 -3.73 -19.33 -32.45
N SER A 44 -3.44 -20.54 -31.98
CA SER A 44 -2.50 -21.47 -32.60
C SER A 44 -2.80 -21.81 -34.05
N ASN A 45 -4.06 -21.62 -34.46
CA ASN A 45 -4.48 -21.84 -35.87
C ASN A 45 -4.06 -20.71 -36.83
N ASN A 46 -3.61 -19.55 -36.35
CA ASN A 46 -3.25 -18.41 -37.19
C ASN A 46 -1.98 -17.72 -36.66
N LYS A 47 -0.84 -18.03 -37.26
CA LYS A 47 0.46 -17.55 -36.84
C LYS A 47 0.58 -16.01 -36.78
N LYS A 48 -0.02 -15.29 -37.76
CA LYS A 48 0.03 -13.83 -37.79
C LYS A 48 -0.75 -13.20 -36.61
N ILE A 49 -1.91 -13.75 -36.30
CA ILE A 49 -2.72 -13.26 -35.19
C ILE A 49 -2.04 -13.63 -33.86
N SER A 50 -1.47 -14.82 -33.73
CA SER A 50 -0.73 -15.20 -32.51
C SER A 50 0.44 -14.27 -32.25
N GLU A 51 1.25 -13.95 -33.28
CA GLU A 51 2.38 -13.04 -33.14
C GLU A 51 1.93 -11.63 -32.69
N TRP A 52 0.82 -11.13 -33.22
CA TRP A 52 0.25 -9.84 -32.82
C TRP A 52 -0.19 -9.84 -31.35
N PHE A 53 -0.90 -10.88 -30.90
CA PHE A 53 -1.29 -11.02 -29.49
C PHE A 53 -0.07 -11.16 -28.55
N LEU A 54 0.97 -11.91 -28.97
CA LEU A 54 2.21 -12.01 -28.21
C LEU A 54 2.93 -10.68 -28.10
N GLN A 55 2.96 -9.88 -29.17
CA GLN A 55 3.55 -8.54 -29.13
C GLN A 55 2.79 -7.64 -28.13
N ILE A 56 1.46 -7.60 -28.19
CA ILE A 56 0.65 -6.80 -27.27
C ILE A 56 0.87 -7.23 -25.83
N THR A 57 0.72 -8.52 -25.54
CA THR A 57 0.89 -9.03 -24.17
C THR A 57 2.33 -8.85 -23.68
N GLY A 58 3.32 -8.92 -24.58
CA GLY A 58 4.72 -8.64 -24.27
C GLY A 58 4.96 -7.16 -23.92
N VAL A 59 4.32 -6.23 -24.65
CA VAL A 59 4.40 -4.79 -24.33
C VAL A 59 3.88 -4.50 -22.93
N PHE A 60 2.79 -5.15 -22.51
CA PHE A 60 2.29 -4.96 -21.15
C PHE A 60 3.32 -5.33 -20.07
N GLN A 61 4.22 -6.27 -20.32
CA GLN A 61 5.30 -6.59 -19.37
C GLN A 61 6.37 -5.51 -19.26
N THR A 62 6.48 -4.63 -20.25
CA THR A 62 7.44 -3.52 -20.21
C THR A 62 6.92 -2.33 -19.40
N ILE A 63 5.62 -2.26 -19.18
CA ILE A 63 5.03 -1.20 -18.35
C ILE A 63 5.40 -1.47 -16.89
N PRO A 64 5.98 -0.50 -16.14
CA PRO A 64 6.24 -0.68 -14.72
C PRO A 64 4.96 -1.06 -13.95
N SER A 65 5.05 -2.08 -13.09
CA SER A 65 3.89 -2.59 -12.35
C SER A 65 3.20 -1.51 -11.51
N LEU A 66 3.97 -0.61 -10.92
CA LEU A 66 3.43 0.52 -10.16
C LEU A 66 2.63 1.49 -11.06
N ALA A 67 3.09 1.72 -12.29
CA ALA A 67 2.36 2.56 -13.25
C ALA A 67 1.04 1.90 -13.67
N LEU A 68 1.05 0.59 -13.90
CA LEU A 68 -0.16 -0.15 -14.24
C LEU A 68 -1.18 -0.16 -13.09
N LEU A 69 -0.71 -0.37 -11.85
CA LEU A 69 -1.55 -0.26 -10.65
C LEU A 69 -2.16 1.14 -10.54
N GLY A 70 -1.34 2.19 -10.69
CA GLY A 70 -1.80 3.59 -10.64
C GLY A 70 -2.85 3.93 -11.71
N LEU A 71 -2.69 3.35 -12.91
CA LEU A 71 -3.65 3.55 -14.01
C LEU A 71 -5.04 2.96 -13.70
N PHE A 72 -5.11 1.88 -12.94
CA PHE A 72 -6.39 1.24 -12.62
C PHE A 72 -7.14 1.89 -11.45
N ILE A 73 -6.47 2.63 -10.58
CA ILE A 73 -7.10 3.26 -9.41
C ILE A 73 -8.32 4.12 -9.77
N PRO A 74 -8.29 5.03 -10.78
CA PRO A 74 -9.44 5.85 -11.11
C PRO A 74 -10.67 5.07 -11.58
N PHE A 75 -10.49 3.85 -12.11
CA PHE A 75 -11.55 3.03 -12.69
C PHE A 75 -12.05 1.92 -11.76
N MET A 76 -11.17 1.37 -10.93
CA MET A 76 -11.45 0.18 -10.12
C MET A 76 -11.28 0.43 -8.62
N GLY A 77 -10.91 1.65 -8.23
CA GLY A 77 -10.56 1.96 -6.85
C GLY A 77 -9.23 1.33 -6.45
N ILE A 78 -9.05 1.12 -5.15
CA ILE A 78 -7.86 0.53 -4.56
C ILE A 78 -8.17 -0.85 -3.95
N GLY A 79 -7.11 -1.61 -3.60
CA GLY A 79 -7.24 -2.92 -2.96
C GLY A 79 -7.05 -4.10 -3.90
N THR A 80 -7.70 -5.21 -3.59
CA THR A 80 -7.45 -6.50 -4.23
C THR A 80 -7.82 -6.54 -5.71
N VAL A 81 -8.91 -5.86 -6.13
CA VAL A 81 -9.40 -5.93 -7.51
C VAL A 81 -8.39 -5.38 -8.53
N PRO A 82 -7.93 -4.11 -8.44
CA PRO A 82 -6.92 -3.60 -9.38
C PRO A 82 -5.59 -4.37 -9.29
N ALA A 83 -5.21 -4.87 -8.10
CA ALA A 83 -4.03 -5.70 -7.94
C ALA A 83 -4.13 -7.00 -8.76
N VAL A 84 -5.24 -7.73 -8.62
CA VAL A 84 -5.48 -8.97 -9.37
C VAL A 84 -5.49 -8.72 -10.87
N VAL A 85 -6.15 -7.67 -11.35
CA VAL A 85 -6.20 -7.33 -12.79
C VAL A 85 -4.79 -7.06 -13.32
N ALA A 86 -3.98 -6.27 -12.62
CA ALA A 86 -2.60 -6.00 -13.02
C ALA A 86 -1.75 -7.28 -13.08
N LEU A 87 -1.85 -8.13 -12.05
CA LEU A 87 -1.10 -9.39 -11.98
C LEU A 87 -1.53 -10.37 -13.09
N VAL A 88 -2.82 -10.43 -13.40
CA VAL A 88 -3.34 -11.23 -14.52
C VAL A 88 -2.72 -10.76 -15.82
N ILE A 89 -2.72 -9.46 -16.11
CA ILE A 89 -2.15 -8.89 -17.34
C ILE A 89 -0.68 -9.29 -17.49
N TYR A 90 0.11 -9.19 -16.42
CA TYR A 90 1.52 -9.61 -16.45
C TYR A 90 1.69 -11.10 -16.70
N ALA A 91 0.80 -11.92 -16.19
CA ALA A 91 0.88 -13.37 -16.34
C ALA A 91 0.43 -13.88 -17.72
N LEU A 92 -0.33 -13.07 -18.47
CA LEU A 92 -0.84 -13.49 -19.79
C LEU A 92 0.29 -13.86 -20.77
N PHE A 93 1.33 -13.04 -20.88
CA PHE A 93 2.39 -13.26 -21.86
C PHE A 93 3.12 -14.60 -21.67
N PRO A 94 3.72 -14.94 -20.52
CA PRO A 94 4.46 -16.19 -20.35
C PRO A 94 3.58 -17.43 -20.54
N ILE A 95 2.31 -17.38 -20.13
CA ILE A 95 1.39 -18.52 -20.30
C ILE A 95 0.97 -18.64 -21.76
N LEU A 96 0.61 -17.53 -22.41
CA LEU A 96 0.22 -17.51 -23.83
C LEU A 96 1.37 -17.97 -24.72
N GLN A 97 2.57 -17.43 -24.52
CA GLN A 97 3.76 -17.80 -25.29
C GLN A 97 4.06 -19.29 -25.16
N SER A 98 4.08 -19.82 -23.93
CA SER A 98 4.36 -21.25 -23.71
C SER A 98 3.26 -22.15 -24.24
N THR A 99 2.01 -21.69 -24.23
CA THR A 99 0.89 -22.44 -24.83
C THR A 99 1.05 -22.54 -26.35
N LEU A 100 1.34 -21.41 -27.00
CA LEU A 100 1.56 -21.37 -28.46
C LEU A 100 2.78 -22.17 -28.86
N THR A 101 3.91 -22.00 -28.16
CA THR A 101 5.14 -22.77 -28.42
C THR A 101 4.90 -24.27 -28.25
N GLY A 102 4.27 -24.69 -27.15
CA GLY A 102 4.01 -26.10 -26.89
C GLY A 102 3.10 -26.76 -27.95
N LEU A 103 2.12 -26.02 -28.48
CA LEU A 103 1.26 -26.52 -29.55
C LEU A 103 1.99 -26.53 -30.91
N SER A 104 2.93 -25.60 -31.15
CA SER A 104 3.69 -25.54 -32.41
C SER A 104 4.82 -26.54 -32.52
N GLU A 105 5.32 -27.05 -31.40
CA GLU A 105 6.41 -28.06 -31.35
C GLU A 105 5.90 -29.52 -31.53
N THR A 106 4.61 -29.71 -31.85
CA THR A 106 4.08 -31.03 -32.18
C THR A 106 4.74 -31.55 -33.46
N ASP A 107 5.22 -32.79 -33.44
CA ASP A 107 5.89 -33.43 -34.58
C ASP A 107 4.95 -33.43 -35.81
N SER A 108 5.49 -32.94 -36.93
CA SER A 108 4.75 -32.87 -38.20
C SER A 108 4.32 -34.24 -38.72
N SER A 109 5.13 -35.29 -38.47
CA SER A 109 4.79 -36.65 -38.85
C SER A 109 3.54 -37.17 -38.11
N LEU A 110 3.43 -36.79 -36.84
CA LEU A 110 2.26 -37.13 -36.04
C LEU A 110 0.99 -36.37 -36.50
N GLU A 111 1.18 -35.13 -36.94
CA GLU A 111 0.12 -34.30 -37.48
C GLU A 111 -0.40 -34.84 -38.84
N GLU A 112 0.51 -35.28 -39.70
CA GLU A 112 0.20 -35.91 -40.98
C GLU A 112 -0.55 -37.24 -40.77
N ALA A 113 -0.05 -38.11 -39.87
CA ALA A 113 -0.70 -39.36 -39.54
C ALA A 113 -2.13 -39.17 -39.00
N ALA A 114 -2.29 -38.23 -38.07
CA ALA A 114 -3.61 -37.92 -37.52
C ALA A 114 -4.57 -37.37 -38.59
N THR A 115 -4.05 -36.61 -39.58
CA THR A 115 -4.84 -36.14 -40.71
C THR A 115 -5.27 -37.29 -41.62
N ALA A 116 -4.31 -38.23 -41.91
CA ALA A 116 -4.60 -39.41 -42.73
C ALA A 116 -5.68 -40.34 -42.09
N PHE A 117 -5.72 -40.40 -40.73
CA PHE A 117 -6.78 -41.09 -40.00
C PHE A 117 -8.11 -40.30 -39.93
N GLY A 118 -8.21 -39.14 -40.58
CA GLY A 118 -9.43 -38.33 -40.60
C GLY A 118 -9.76 -37.66 -39.29
N MET A 119 -8.80 -37.44 -38.41
CA MET A 119 -9.00 -36.77 -37.12
C MET A 119 -9.34 -35.29 -37.32
N THR A 120 -10.42 -34.85 -36.70
CA THR A 120 -10.77 -33.43 -36.59
C THR A 120 -9.75 -32.66 -35.73
N LYS A 121 -9.67 -31.33 -35.92
CA LYS A 121 -8.80 -30.47 -35.09
C LYS A 121 -9.02 -30.65 -33.59
N TRP A 122 -10.27 -30.83 -33.18
CA TRP A 122 -10.64 -31.01 -31.78
C TRP A 122 -10.20 -32.39 -31.22
N GLU A 123 -10.26 -33.42 -32.06
CA GLU A 123 -9.75 -34.74 -31.70
C GLU A 123 -8.24 -34.75 -31.56
N LYS A 124 -7.52 -34.12 -32.50
CA LYS A 124 -6.08 -33.94 -32.42
C LYS A 124 -5.69 -33.22 -31.13
N LEU A 125 -6.32 -32.07 -30.86
CA LEU A 125 -6.07 -31.29 -29.63
C LEU A 125 -6.22 -32.14 -28.39
N LYS A 126 -7.34 -32.87 -28.23
CA LYS A 126 -7.64 -33.67 -27.02
C LYS A 126 -6.79 -34.94 -26.90
N LYS A 127 -6.53 -35.64 -28.00
CA LYS A 127 -5.92 -36.96 -27.96
C LYS A 127 -4.41 -36.88 -27.74
N TYR A 128 -3.70 -35.89 -28.32
CA TYR A 128 -2.26 -35.83 -28.20
C TYR A 128 -1.66 -34.42 -28.05
N GLN A 129 -2.16 -33.39 -28.79
CA GLN A 129 -1.50 -32.08 -28.80
C GLN A 129 -1.40 -31.46 -27.40
N LEU A 130 -2.49 -31.44 -26.62
CA LEU A 130 -2.48 -30.94 -25.24
C LEU A 130 -1.56 -31.76 -24.33
N ALA A 131 -1.55 -33.08 -24.49
CA ALA A 131 -0.71 -33.93 -23.65
C ALA A 131 0.80 -33.71 -23.93
N LEU A 132 1.18 -33.55 -25.21
CA LEU A 132 2.55 -33.31 -25.63
C LEU A 132 3.01 -31.87 -25.31
N SER A 133 2.11 -30.89 -25.43
CA SER A 133 2.40 -29.47 -25.12
C SER A 133 2.50 -29.20 -23.60
N MET A 134 1.92 -30.10 -22.76
CA MET A 134 1.75 -29.85 -21.33
C MET A 134 3.07 -29.50 -20.59
N PRO A 135 4.21 -30.16 -20.84
CA PRO A 135 5.47 -29.80 -20.19
C PRO A 135 5.91 -28.36 -20.46
N ILE A 136 5.75 -27.89 -21.70
CA ILE A 136 6.12 -26.52 -22.13
C ILE A 136 5.12 -25.51 -21.54
N LEU A 137 3.83 -25.79 -21.64
CA LEU A 137 2.76 -24.96 -21.10
C LEU A 137 2.93 -24.78 -19.57
N MET A 138 3.18 -25.84 -18.85
CA MET A 138 3.43 -25.79 -17.40
C MET A 138 4.71 -25.03 -17.06
N GLY A 139 5.70 -25.00 -17.96
CA GLY A 139 6.86 -24.12 -17.85
C GLY A 139 6.46 -22.65 -17.82
N GLY A 140 5.57 -22.21 -18.72
CA GLY A 140 5.01 -20.87 -18.72
C GLY A 140 4.18 -20.54 -17.48
N VAL A 141 3.34 -21.48 -17.05
CA VAL A 141 2.57 -21.32 -15.79
C VAL A 141 3.50 -21.16 -14.58
N ARG A 142 4.60 -21.93 -14.54
CA ARG A 142 5.62 -21.80 -13.49
C ARG A 142 6.28 -20.43 -13.52
N THR A 143 6.69 -19.93 -14.66
CA THR A 143 7.27 -18.60 -14.81
C THR A 143 6.29 -17.52 -14.37
N ALA A 144 5.04 -17.60 -14.82
CA ALA A 144 3.98 -16.69 -14.42
C ALA A 144 3.75 -16.71 -12.90
N SER A 145 3.73 -17.89 -12.28
CA SER A 145 3.50 -17.99 -10.82
C SER A 145 4.59 -17.32 -9.99
N ILE A 146 5.86 -17.53 -10.35
CA ILE A 146 7.01 -16.90 -9.68
C ILE A 146 6.93 -15.38 -9.84
N MET A 147 6.61 -14.93 -11.05
CA MET A 147 6.48 -13.51 -11.37
C MET A 147 5.31 -12.86 -10.62
N ILE A 148 4.13 -13.51 -10.58
CA ILE A 148 2.97 -13.04 -9.80
C ILE A 148 3.34 -12.88 -8.33
N ILE A 149 3.95 -13.90 -7.69
CA ILE A 149 4.31 -13.87 -6.28
C ILE A 149 5.28 -12.71 -5.99
N GLY A 150 6.29 -12.50 -6.82
CA GLY A 150 7.19 -11.38 -6.67
C GLY A 150 6.50 -10.02 -6.82
N THR A 151 5.70 -9.86 -7.88
CA THR A 151 5.03 -8.58 -8.19
C THR A 151 3.87 -8.29 -7.23
N ALA A 152 3.23 -9.32 -6.65
CA ALA A 152 2.16 -9.15 -5.65
C ALA A 152 2.63 -8.45 -4.37
N THR A 153 3.96 -8.38 -4.10
CA THR A 153 4.47 -7.54 -3.00
C THR A 153 4.14 -6.07 -3.19
N LEU A 154 4.04 -5.59 -4.45
CA LEU A 154 3.68 -4.20 -4.77
C LEU A 154 2.17 -3.92 -4.60
N ALA A 155 1.34 -4.96 -4.54
CA ALA A 155 -0.09 -4.80 -4.27
C ALA A 155 -0.37 -4.18 -2.89
N ALA A 156 0.55 -4.32 -1.94
CA ALA A 156 0.49 -3.67 -0.64
C ALA A 156 0.47 -2.13 -0.74
N LEU A 157 1.11 -1.55 -1.77
CA LEU A 157 1.12 -0.10 -2.02
C LEU A 157 -0.26 0.49 -2.31
N ILE A 158 -1.19 -0.34 -2.80
CA ILE A 158 -2.57 0.06 -3.10
C ILE A 158 -3.58 -0.56 -2.14
N GLY A 159 -3.12 -0.95 -0.93
CA GLY A 159 -3.99 -1.46 0.12
C GLY A 159 -4.51 -2.90 -0.07
N ALA A 160 -3.94 -3.67 -1.00
CA ALA A 160 -4.34 -5.06 -1.20
C ALA A 160 -3.75 -6.02 -0.16
N GLY A 161 -2.83 -5.55 0.69
CA GLY A 161 -2.19 -6.35 1.73
C GLY A 161 -1.12 -7.31 1.20
N GLY A 162 -0.91 -8.41 1.91
CA GLY A 162 0.09 -9.42 1.56
C GLY A 162 1.47 -9.16 2.16
N LEU A 163 2.44 -10.02 1.82
CA LEU A 163 3.80 -9.97 2.37
C LEU A 163 4.54 -8.65 2.08
N GLY A 164 4.11 -7.92 1.05
CA GLY A 164 4.61 -6.59 0.73
C GLY A 164 4.37 -5.57 1.86
N SER A 165 3.34 -5.75 2.68
CA SER A 165 3.08 -4.87 3.83
C SER A 165 4.22 -4.89 4.84
N PHE A 166 4.86 -6.05 5.08
CA PHE A 166 6.04 -6.15 5.93
C PHE A 166 7.24 -5.41 5.35
N ILE A 167 7.43 -5.50 4.02
CA ILE A 167 8.52 -4.79 3.34
C ILE A 167 8.31 -3.28 3.47
N LEU A 168 7.11 -2.78 3.18
CA LEU A 168 6.78 -1.36 3.27
C LEU A 168 6.90 -0.84 4.70
N LEU A 169 6.35 -1.57 5.68
CA LEU A 169 6.45 -1.22 7.08
C LEU A 169 7.91 -1.19 7.55
N GLY A 170 8.72 -2.15 7.09
CA GLY A 170 10.14 -2.20 7.39
C GLY A 170 10.92 -1.03 6.79
N ILE A 171 10.59 -0.61 5.57
CA ILE A 171 11.16 0.59 4.94
C ILE A 171 10.75 1.83 5.74
N ASP A 172 9.47 1.97 6.06
CA ASP A 172 8.91 3.11 6.79
C ASP A 172 9.56 3.27 8.18
N ARG A 173 9.69 2.16 8.92
CA ARG A 173 10.30 2.13 10.26
C ARG A 173 11.83 2.02 10.25
N ASN A 174 12.47 1.99 9.08
CA ASN A 174 13.91 1.71 8.94
C ASN A 174 14.33 0.43 9.69
N ASN A 175 13.49 -0.60 9.62
CA ASN A 175 13.67 -1.88 10.31
C ASN A 175 13.98 -3.00 9.30
N SER A 176 15.27 -3.32 9.16
CA SER A 176 15.75 -4.35 8.24
C SER A 176 15.18 -5.74 8.54
N ALA A 177 14.82 -6.05 9.80
CA ALA A 177 14.23 -7.34 10.15
C ALA A 177 12.85 -7.52 9.50
N LEU A 178 11.99 -6.50 9.51
CA LEU A 178 10.70 -6.53 8.84
C LEU A 178 10.83 -6.68 7.33
N ILE A 179 11.78 -5.94 6.71
CA ILE A 179 12.07 -6.06 5.27
C ILE A 179 12.46 -7.50 4.93
N LEU A 180 13.38 -8.08 5.70
CA LEU A 180 13.86 -9.45 5.47
C LEU A 180 12.76 -10.50 5.70
N ILE A 181 11.90 -10.34 6.72
CA ILE A 181 10.77 -11.25 6.95
C ILE A 181 9.85 -11.25 5.73
N GLY A 182 9.45 -10.08 5.22
CA GLY A 182 8.59 -9.99 4.04
C GLY A 182 9.25 -10.54 2.78
N ALA A 183 10.50 -10.16 2.52
CA ALA A 183 11.24 -10.59 1.32
C ALA A 183 11.55 -12.08 1.30
N ILE A 184 12.05 -12.64 2.42
CA ILE A 184 12.37 -14.06 2.54
C ILE A 184 11.09 -14.89 2.43
N SER A 185 10.00 -14.47 3.11
CA SER A 185 8.72 -15.18 3.03
C SER A 185 8.18 -15.22 1.61
N SER A 186 8.26 -14.12 0.86
CA SER A 186 7.85 -14.06 -0.55
C SER A 186 8.74 -14.95 -1.44
N ALA A 187 10.05 -14.92 -1.24
CA ALA A 187 10.99 -15.77 -1.97
C ALA A 187 10.75 -17.27 -1.72
N VAL A 188 10.57 -17.66 -0.45
CA VAL A 188 10.26 -19.03 -0.07
C VAL A 188 8.95 -19.49 -0.70
N LEU A 189 7.93 -18.63 -0.68
CA LEU A 189 6.65 -18.90 -1.32
C LEU A 189 6.81 -19.13 -2.83
N ALA A 190 7.56 -18.29 -3.52
CA ALA A 190 7.83 -18.43 -4.95
C ALA A 190 8.58 -19.74 -5.28
N ILE A 191 9.54 -20.15 -4.43
CA ILE A 191 10.26 -21.42 -4.57
C ILE A 191 9.29 -22.60 -4.39
N ILE A 192 8.44 -22.59 -3.36
CA ILE A 192 7.46 -23.64 -3.09
C ILE A 192 6.51 -23.79 -4.27
N PHE A 193 5.95 -22.69 -4.76
CA PHE A 193 5.04 -22.73 -5.92
C PHE A 193 5.75 -23.20 -7.19
N GLY A 194 6.96 -22.70 -7.46
CA GLY A 194 7.76 -23.13 -8.58
C GLY A 194 8.07 -24.63 -8.54
N ALA A 195 8.37 -25.18 -7.36
CA ALA A 195 8.60 -26.60 -7.15
C ALA A 195 7.32 -27.42 -7.32
N LEU A 196 6.18 -26.95 -6.79
CA LEU A 196 4.87 -27.60 -6.92
C LEU A 196 4.44 -27.71 -8.40
N ILE A 197 4.54 -26.62 -9.14
CA ILE A 197 4.19 -26.59 -10.56
C ILE A 197 5.13 -27.48 -11.37
N LYS A 198 6.45 -27.47 -11.06
CA LYS A 198 7.43 -28.37 -11.67
C LYS A 198 7.09 -29.84 -11.41
N PHE A 199 6.64 -30.17 -10.20
CA PHE A 199 6.19 -31.52 -9.88
C PHE A 199 4.95 -31.93 -10.69
N LEU A 200 4.02 -31.00 -10.92
CA LEU A 200 2.81 -31.23 -11.72
C LEU A 200 3.12 -31.34 -13.22
N GLN A 201 4.19 -30.72 -13.70
CA GLN A 201 4.57 -30.65 -15.12
C GLN A 201 4.64 -32.02 -15.81
N ASN A 202 5.09 -33.05 -15.09
CA ASN A 202 5.25 -34.41 -15.60
C ASN A 202 4.05 -35.33 -15.24
N LYS A 203 2.96 -34.77 -14.75
CA LYS A 203 1.76 -35.58 -14.40
C LYS A 203 0.81 -35.67 -15.59
N LYS A 204 -0.07 -36.66 -15.54
CA LYS A 204 -1.12 -36.87 -16.55
C LYS A 204 -2.05 -35.63 -16.57
N LEU A 205 -2.54 -35.23 -17.73
CA LEU A 205 -3.46 -34.12 -17.94
C LEU A 205 -4.65 -34.16 -16.93
N LYS A 206 -5.22 -35.33 -16.69
CA LYS A 206 -6.31 -35.50 -15.72
C LYS A 206 -5.90 -35.04 -14.31
N THR A 207 -4.69 -35.34 -13.86
CA THR A 207 -4.18 -34.94 -12.53
C THR A 207 -4.05 -33.41 -12.48
N ILE A 208 -3.51 -32.79 -13.53
CA ILE A 208 -3.36 -31.34 -13.62
C ILE A 208 -4.72 -30.63 -13.54
N LEU A 209 -5.71 -31.13 -14.31
CA LEU A 209 -7.07 -30.58 -14.30
C LEU A 209 -7.75 -30.71 -12.94
N VAL A 210 -7.58 -31.86 -12.27
CA VAL A 210 -8.11 -32.06 -10.91
C VAL A 210 -7.47 -31.12 -9.91
N THR A 211 -6.14 -30.91 -10.00
CA THR A 211 -5.42 -29.97 -9.13
C THR A 211 -5.86 -28.53 -9.39
N LEU A 212 -6.03 -28.16 -10.66
CA LEU A 212 -6.54 -26.84 -11.04
C LEU A 212 -7.96 -26.61 -10.48
N PHE A 213 -8.85 -27.60 -10.62
CA PHE A 213 -10.20 -27.51 -10.06
C PHE A 213 -10.18 -27.39 -8.53
N ALA A 214 -9.35 -28.21 -7.85
CA ALA A 214 -9.17 -28.11 -6.40
C ALA A 214 -8.66 -26.72 -5.98
N ALA A 215 -7.70 -26.16 -6.72
CA ALA A 215 -7.21 -24.80 -6.47
C ALA A 215 -8.31 -23.75 -6.64
N ILE A 216 -9.15 -23.85 -7.67
CA ILE A 216 -10.32 -22.97 -7.85
C ILE A 216 -11.26 -23.06 -6.65
N VAL A 217 -11.58 -24.26 -6.20
CA VAL A 217 -12.46 -24.49 -5.03
C VAL A 217 -11.86 -23.86 -3.78
N VAL A 218 -10.57 -24.11 -3.51
CA VAL A 218 -9.87 -23.54 -2.34
C VAL A 218 -9.87 -22.00 -2.38
N VAL A 219 -9.55 -21.42 -3.53
CA VAL A 219 -9.56 -19.95 -3.68
C VAL A 219 -10.98 -19.41 -3.51
N THR A 220 -11.99 -20.02 -4.13
CA THR A 220 -13.39 -19.58 -3.97
C THR A 220 -13.83 -19.67 -2.51
N LEU A 221 -13.53 -20.76 -1.84
CA LEU A 221 -13.85 -20.93 -0.41
C LEU A 221 -13.09 -19.93 0.47
N SER A 222 -11.86 -19.55 0.11
CA SER A 222 -11.08 -18.58 0.88
C SER A 222 -11.65 -17.15 0.84
N PHE A 223 -12.43 -16.82 -0.19
CA PHE A 223 -13.17 -15.55 -0.29
C PHE A 223 -14.60 -15.64 0.24
N THR A 224 -15.11 -16.85 0.52
CA THR A 224 -16.40 -16.98 1.21
C THR A 224 -16.16 -16.86 2.70
N PRO A 225 -16.83 -15.94 3.41
CA PRO A 225 -16.76 -15.91 4.87
C PRO A 225 -17.31 -17.24 5.42
N LEU A 226 -16.45 -18.01 6.10
CA LEU A 226 -16.77 -19.33 6.71
C LEU A 226 -17.79 -19.26 7.86
N ALA A 227 -18.23 -18.06 8.22
CA ALA A 227 -19.42 -17.79 9.02
C ALA A 227 -19.95 -16.43 8.61
N LYS A 228 -21.16 -16.36 8.08
CA LYS A 228 -21.97 -15.16 8.20
C LYS A 228 -22.30 -14.96 9.69
N THR A 229 -21.40 -14.41 10.45
CA THR A 229 -21.81 -13.44 11.42
C THR A 229 -22.01 -12.17 10.61
N SER A 230 -23.29 -11.86 10.37
CA SER A 230 -23.72 -10.58 9.81
C SER A 230 -23.52 -9.47 10.87
N ASN A 231 -22.30 -9.28 11.29
CA ASN A 231 -21.92 -8.04 11.92
C ASN A 231 -21.29 -7.20 10.83
N ASP A 232 -22.03 -6.21 10.37
CA ASP A 232 -21.50 -5.12 9.57
C ASP A 232 -20.22 -4.64 10.24
N LYS A 233 -19.07 -4.94 9.64
CA LYS A 233 -17.79 -4.51 10.17
C LYS A 233 -17.58 -3.06 9.79
N LEU A 234 -17.23 -2.25 10.76
CA LEU A 234 -16.75 -0.88 10.53
C LEU A 234 -15.25 -0.96 10.19
N VAL A 235 -14.86 -0.52 9.02
CA VAL A 235 -13.47 -0.60 8.56
C VAL A 235 -12.77 0.74 8.78
N ILE A 236 -11.73 0.73 9.62
CA ILE A 236 -10.92 1.92 9.92
C ILE A 236 -9.52 1.70 9.35
N ALA A 237 -9.05 2.64 8.52
CA ALA A 237 -7.73 2.55 7.93
C ALA A 237 -6.79 3.66 8.43
N GLY A 238 -5.47 3.39 8.39
CA GLY A 238 -4.42 4.35 8.73
C GLY A 238 -3.44 4.55 7.57
N LYS A 239 -2.90 5.76 7.46
CA LYS A 239 -1.74 6.05 6.60
C LYS A 239 -0.54 5.23 7.06
N LEU A 240 0.56 5.31 6.29
CA LEU A 240 1.85 4.75 6.71
C LEU A 240 2.35 5.48 7.97
N GLY A 241 2.96 4.73 8.91
CA GLY A 241 3.59 5.29 10.10
C GLY A 241 2.94 4.90 11.42
N ALA A 242 3.65 5.19 12.53
CA ALA A 242 3.21 4.85 13.88
C ALA A 242 1.98 5.67 14.31
N GLU A 243 2.00 6.98 14.06
CA GLU A 243 0.93 7.90 14.49
C GLU A 243 -0.45 7.51 13.94
N PRO A 244 -0.64 7.30 12.62
CA PRO A 244 -1.92 6.84 12.11
C PRO A 244 -2.32 5.47 12.65
N GLU A 245 -1.35 4.57 12.90
CA GLU A 245 -1.62 3.25 13.46
C GLU A 245 -2.10 3.33 14.92
N ILE A 246 -1.52 4.23 15.71
CA ILE A 246 -1.98 4.52 17.08
C ILE A 246 -3.40 5.08 17.06
N LEU A 247 -3.67 6.07 16.21
CA LEU A 247 -4.98 6.73 16.13
C LEU A 247 -6.10 5.76 15.73
N ILE A 248 -5.89 4.90 14.72
CA ILE A 248 -6.91 3.92 14.32
C ILE A 248 -7.18 2.87 15.40
N ASN A 249 -6.16 2.51 16.19
CA ASN A 249 -6.34 1.64 17.35
C ASN A 249 -7.08 2.33 18.48
N MET A 250 -6.85 3.64 18.72
CA MET A 250 -7.67 4.41 19.66
C MET A 250 -9.13 4.43 19.24
N TYR A 251 -9.41 4.69 17.96
CA TYR A 251 -10.78 4.69 17.43
C TYR A 251 -11.45 3.32 17.63
N LYS A 252 -10.74 2.23 17.26
CA LYS A 252 -11.24 0.86 17.48
C LYS A 252 -11.57 0.60 18.93
N ILE A 253 -10.64 0.86 19.84
CA ILE A 253 -10.83 0.58 21.27
C ILE A 253 -12.00 1.36 21.84
N LEU A 254 -12.14 2.64 21.50
CA LEU A 254 -13.26 3.48 21.96
C LEU A 254 -14.60 2.96 21.43
N ILE A 255 -14.70 2.62 20.15
CA ILE A 255 -15.93 2.13 19.54
C ILE A 255 -16.35 0.79 20.13
N GLU A 256 -15.41 -0.17 20.22
CA GLU A 256 -15.70 -1.51 20.76
C GLU A 256 -15.94 -1.51 22.28
N ASN A 257 -15.45 -0.49 23.02
CA ASN A 257 -15.71 -0.33 24.45
C ASN A 257 -17.13 0.17 24.73
N GLU A 258 -17.71 0.97 23.84
CA GLU A 258 -19.01 1.61 24.05
C GLU A 258 -20.14 1.01 23.19
N THR A 259 -19.82 0.11 22.26
CA THR A 259 -20.78 -0.47 21.32
C THR A 259 -20.46 -1.92 20.99
N ASP A 260 -21.42 -2.66 20.43
CA ASP A 260 -21.23 -4.01 19.88
C ASP A 260 -20.74 -3.99 18.40
N ILE A 261 -20.29 -2.83 17.90
CA ILE A 261 -19.79 -2.71 16.53
C ILE A 261 -18.42 -3.39 16.43
N ASN A 262 -18.29 -4.36 15.54
CA ASN A 262 -17.01 -5.00 15.27
C ASN A 262 -16.17 -4.11 14.35
N VAL A 263 -14.97 -3.70 14.81
CA VAL A 263 -14.08 -2.81 14.08
C VAL A 263 -12.90 -3.57 13.49
N GLU A 264 -12.78 -3.52 12.17
CA GLU A 264 -11.61 -4.00 11.47
C GLU A 264 -10.65 -2.84 11.21
N VAL A 265 -9.41 -2.93 11.71
CA VAL A 265 -8.36 -1.93 11.42
C VAL A 265 -7.48 -2.38 10.27
N LYS A 266 -7.16 -1.45 9.37
CA LYS A 266 -6.23 -1.63 8.26
C LYS A 266 -5.07 -0.64 8.41
N PRO A 267 -4.03 -0.99 9.18
CA PRO A 267 -2.85 -0.14 9.34
C PRO A 267 -2.05 -0.13 8.04
N ASN A 268 -1.28 0.93 7.86
CA ASN A 268 -0.38 1.09 6.71
C ASN A 268 -1.06 0.87 5.35
N PHE A 269 -2.29 1.34 5.22
CA PHE A 269 -3.15 1.10 4.07
C PHE A 269 -2.68 1.85 2.81
N GLY A 270 -1.93 2.93 2.95
CA GLY A 270 -1.36 3.69 1.84
C GLY A 270 -1.13 5.16 2.14
N LYS A 271 -0.89 5.93 1.08
CA LYS A 271 -0.71 7.39 1.13
C LYS A 271 -2.04 8.13 1.11
N THR A 272 -2.02 9.44 1.37
CA THR A 272 -3.18 10.33 1.45
C THR A 272 -4.21 10.10 0.34
N SER A 273 -3.80 10.14 -0.93
CA SER A 273 -4.70 9.98 -2.07
C SER A 273 -5.39 8.60 -2.10
N PHE A 274 -4.70 7.55 -1.66
CA PHE A 274 -5.27 6.20 -1.64
C PHE A 274 -6.35 6.05 -0.57
N LEU A 275 -6.11 6.55 0.65
CA LEU A 275 -7.11 6.50 1.72
C LEU A 275 -8.33 7.34 1.37
N TYR A 276 -8.10 8.51 0.80
CA TYR A 276 -9.19 9.40 0.38
C TYR A 276 -10.10 8.75 -0.67
N GLU A 277 -9.53 8.15 -1.71
CA GLU A 277 -10.33 7.43 -2.72
C GLU A 277 -10.98 6.16 -2.15
N ALA A 278 -10.31 5.44 -1.22
CA ALA A 278 -10.90 4.31 -0.51
C ALA A 278 -12.11 4.69 0.33
N LEU A 279 -12.03 5.84 1.01
CA LEU A 279 -13.14 6.37 1.82
C LEU A 279 -14.32 6.74 0.92
N LYS A 280 -14.09 7.48 -0.16
CA LYS A 280 -15.13 7.86 -1.13
C LYS A 280 -15.77 6.65 -1.79
N GLY A 281 -14.97 5.65 -2.15
CA GLY A 281 -15.41 4.41 -2.76
C GLY A 281 -16.06 3.40 -1.81
N GLY A 282 -16.10 3.67 -0.51
CA GLY A 282 -16.71 2.79 0.49
C GLY A 282 -15.91 1.57 0.87
N SER A 283 -14.63 1.50 0.49
CA SER A 283 -13.72 0.40 0.86
C SER A 283 -13.22 0.49 2.29
N ILE A 284 -13.29 1.68 2.87
CA ILE A 284 -13.06 1.98 4.29
C ILE A 284 -14.15 2.95 4.76
N ASP A 285 -14.38 3.03 6.07
CA ASP A 285 -15.44 3.84 6.68
C ASP A 285 -14.89 5.09 7.35
N ILE A 286 -13.71 5.00 7.97
CA ILE A 286 -13.07 6.06 8.74
C ILE A 286 -11.56 5.99 8.54
N TYR A 287 -10.90 7.15 8.49
CA TYR A 287 -9.46 7.24 8.70
C TYR A 287 -9.09 8.59 9.36
N PRO A 288 -7.97 8.67 10.10
CA PRO A 288 -7.45 9.94 10.61
C PRO A 288 -6.86 10.77 9.47
N GLU A 289 -7.34 12.00 9.31
CA GLU A 289 -6.81 12.96 8.33
C GLU A 289 -6.42 14.26 9.04
N PHE A 290 -5.62 15.08 8.38
CA PHE A 290 -5.09 16.32 8.93
C PHE A 290 -5.68 17.55 8.25
N THR A 291 -5.99 18.59 9.04
CA THR A 291 -6.65 19.83 8.57
C THR A 291 -5.89 20.49 7.42
N GLY A 292 -4.57 20.58 7.53
CA GLY A 292 -3.71 21.13 6.47
C GLY A 292 -3.75 20.28 5.19
N THR A 293 -3.76 18.95 5.29
CA THR A 293 -3.88 18.07 4.12
C THR A 293 -5.23 18.23 3.43
N VAL A 294 -6.32 18.36 4.19
CA VAL A 294 -7.64 18.62 3.60
C VAL A 294 -7.60 19.90 2.78
N THR A 295 -7.15 21.01 3.37
CA THR A 295 -7.18 22.33 2.74
C THR A 295 -6.23 22.51 1.58
N THR A 296 -5.05 21.84 1.60
CA THR A 296 -4.01 22.02 0.58
C THR A 296 -3.99 20.96 -0.52
N THR A 297 -4.52 19.75 -0.23
CA THR A 297 -4.32 18.59 -1.12
C THR A 297 -5.62 17.92 -1.56
N LEU A 298 -6.61 17.77 -0.65
CA LEU A 298 -7.82 16.99 -0.94
C LEU A 298 -8.92 17.79 -1.63
N LEU A 299 -8.93 19.10 -1.44
CA LEU A 299 -9.90 19.94 -2.12
C LEU A 299 -9.53 20.11 -3.60
N LYS A 300 -10.53 20.07 -4.49
CA LYS A 300 -10.36 20.33 -5.93
C LYS A 300 -9.79 21.72 -6.19
N GLU A 301 -10.19 22.66 -5.35
CA GLU A 301 -9.63 24.02 -5.33
C GLU A 301 -8.92 24.21 -3.97
N PRO A 302 -7.60 24.01 -3.93
CA PRO A 302 -6.83 24.22 -2.71
C PRO A 302 -7.04 25.62 -2.14
N VAL A 303 -7.06 25.71 -0.82
CA VAL A 303 -7.22 27.03 -0.16
C VAL A 303 -5.93 27.82 -0.29
N THR A 304 -6.04 29.01 -0.86
CA THR A 304 -4.92 29.98 -0.93
C THR A 304 -4.95 30.87 0.30
N ASN A 305 -3.77 31.27 0.79
CA ASN A 305 -3.62 32.12 2.00
C ASN A 305 -4.29 31.51 3.23
N ILE A 306 -3.91 30.26 3.54
CA ILE A 306 -4.44 29.52 4.70
C ILE A 306 -4.08 30.27 5.99
N SER A 307 -5.04 30.40 6.88
CA SER A 307 -4.85 30.98 8.21
C SER A 307 -3.86 30.16 9.06
N ASN A 308 -3.20 30.82 9.99
CA ASN A 308 -2.39 30.16 11.01
C ASN A 308 -3.19 29.85 12.30
N ASP A 309 -4.48 30.19 12.32
CA ASP A 309 -5.37 29.79 13.40
C ASP A 309 -5.91 28.38 13.16
N PRO A 310 -5.57 27.41 14.02
CA PRO A 310 -6.02 26.03 13.87
C PRO A 310 -7.54 25.87 13.79
N LYS A 311 -8.28 26.70 14.52
CA LYS A 311 -9.75 26.66 14.52
C LYS A 311 -10.32 27.09 13.17
N GLU A 312 -9.78 28.17 12.60
CA GLU A 312 -10.23 28.66 11.29
C GLU A 312 -9.92 27.64 10.18
N VAL A 313 -8.72 27.03 10.21
CA VAL A 313 -8.35 25.98 9.24
C VAL A 313 -9.24 24.76 9.37
N TYR A 314 -9.58 24.37 10.58
CA TYR A 314 -10.50 23.26 10.81
C TYR A 314 -11.90 23.54 10.25
N GLU A 315 -12.49 24.69 10.54
CA GLU A 315 -13.84 25.04 10.04
C GLU A 315 -13.88 25.08 8.50
N ILE A 316 -12.86 25.64 7.87
CA ILE A 316 -12.72 25.63 6.40
C ILE A 316 -12.62 24.21 5.87
N ALA A 317 -11.78 23.36 6.48
CA ALA A 317 -11.60 21.96 6.08
C ALA A 317 -12.93 21.19 6.19
N LYS A 318 -13.63 21.34 7.32
CA LYS A 318 -14.90 20.67 7.62
C LYS A 318 -15.99 21.06 6.62
N GLU A 319 -16.20 22.35 6.40
CA GLU A 319 -17.24 22.84 5.49
C GLU A 319 -16.99 22.39 4.05
N LYS A 320 -15.76 22.62 3.57
CA LYS A 320 -15.43 22.38 2.16
C LYS A 320 -15.40 20.91 1.81
N ILE A 321 -14.87 20.03 2.68
CA ILE A 321 -14.83 18.60 2.39
C ILE A 321 -16.22 17.95 2.44
N LEU A 322 -17.08 18.43 3.32
CA LEU A 322 -18.49 18.03 3.40
C LEU A 322 -19.23 18.43 2.11
N THR A 323 -19.05 19.66 1.65
CA THR A 323 -19.71 20.17 0.45
C THR A 323 -19.22 19.47 -0.81
N GLN A 324 -17.90 19.20 -0.90
CA GLN A 324 -17.28 18.61 -2.08
C GLN A 324 -17.63 17.13 -2.27
N ASP A 325 -17.49 16.32 -1.22
CA ASP A 325 -17.53 14.86 -1.32
C ASP A 325 -18.43 14.17 -0.27
N ARG A 326 -19.23 14.93 0.49
CA ARG A 326 -20.09 14.45 1.58
C ARG A 326 -19.31 13.65 2.64
N LEU A 327 -18.11 14.12 2.94
CA LEU A 327 -17.29 13.57 4.01
C LEU A 327 -17.42 14.45 5.25
N VAL A 328 -17.65 13.81 6.40
CA VAL A 328 -17.77 14.48 7.69
C VAL A 328 -16.41 14.46 8.37
N TYR A 329 -15.93 15.63 8.76
CA TYR A 329 -14.68 15.81 9.47
C TYR A 329 -15.02 16.15 10.93
N LEU A 330 -14.72 15.23 11.86
CA LEU A 330 -15.05 15.40 13.28
C LEU A 330 -14.07 16.36 13.97
N GLU A 331 -14.36 16.66 15.24
CA GLU A 331 -13.54 17.57 16.04
C GLU A 331 -12.09 17.04 16.20
N PRO A 332 -11.07 17.91 16.01
CA PRO A 332 -9.68 17.48 16.01
C PRO A 332 -9.10 17.29 17.40
N SER A 333 -8.04 16.48 17.48
CA SER A 333 -7.13 16.41 18.60
C SER A 333 -6.34 17.73 18.77
N LYS A 334 -5.67 17.90 19.90
CA LYS A 334 -4.89 19.12 20.20
C LYS A 334 -3.53 19.14 19.50
N PHE A 335 -2.95 17.97 19.22
CA PHE A 335 -1.62 17.89 18.62
C PHE A 335 -1.61 18.43 17.18
N GLN A 336 -0.45 18.94 16.80
CA GLN A 336 -0.14 19.39 15.45
C GLN A 336 0.90 18.43 14.87
N ASP A 337 0.64 17.90 13.70
CA ASP A 337 1.61 17.12 12.92
C ASP A 337 1.97 17.88 11.65
N THR A 338 2.58 19.06 11.84
CA THR A 338 2.94 19.96 10.75
C THR A 338 4.18 19.48 10.02
N TYR A 339 4.26 19.80 8.74
CA TYR A 339 5.54 19.78 8.04
C TYR A 339 6.52 20.75 8.71
N ALA A 340 7.78 20.36 8.71
CA ALA A 340 8.89 21.18 9.14
C ALA A 340 10.14 20.84 8.32
N LEU A 341 11.15 21.68 8.37
CA LEU A 341 12.47 21.39 7.79
C LEU A 341 13.45 21.08 8.90
N ALA A 342 14.27 20.06 8.71
CA ALA A 342 15.31 19.69 9.65
C ALA A 342 16.67 19.53 8.98
N VAL A 343 17.71 19.91 9.72
CA VAL A 343 19.13 19.70 9.39
C VAL A 343 19.80 19.00 10.55
N SER A 344 21.00 18.41 10.36
CA SER A 344 21.73 17.88 11.50
C SER A 344 22.11 18.99 12.49
N GLU A 345 22.08 18.72 13.80
CA GLU A 345 22.49 19.69 14.83
C GLU A 345 23.89 20.24 14.58
N LYS A 346 24.80 19.39 14.09
CA LYS A 346 26.15 19.80 13.70
C LYS A 346 26.11 20.81 12.56
N TYR A 347 25.39 20.53 11.48
CA TYR A 347 25.29 21.42 10.32
C TYR A 347 24.65 22.76 10.70
N ALA A 348 23.61 22.72 11.55
CA ALA A 348 22.96 23.93 12.06
C ALA A 348 23.94 24.81 12.85
N LYS A 349 24.76 24.20 13.72
CA LYS A 349 25.75 24.90 14.52
C LYS A 349 26.88 25.48 13.67
N ASP A 350 27.45 24.66 12.78
CA ASP A 350 28.58 25.06 11.93
C ASP A 350 28.23 26.21 10.99
N ASN A 351 26.97 26.30 10.55
CA ASN A 351 26.47 27.32 9.62
C ASN A 351 25.61 28.41 10.28
N ASN A 352 25.44 28.35 11.62
CA ASN A 352 24.58 29.26 12.39
C ASN A 352 23.14 29.35 11.81
N ILE A 353 22.49 28.17 11.61
CA ILE A 353 21.14 28.05 11.07
C ILE A 353 20.16 27.78 12.22
N GLN A 354 19.14 28.61 12.37
CA GLN A 354 18.07 28.45 13.36
C GLN A 354 16.70 28.41 12.73
N LYS A 355 16.49 29.12 11.64
CA LYS A 355 15.20 29.29 10.95
C LYS A 355 15.31 29.07 9.45
N ILE A 356 14.19 28.89 8.80
CA ILE A 356 14.14 28.60 7.35
C ILE A 356 14.76 29.72 6.53
N SER A 357 14.56 31.00 6.90
CA SER A 357 15.18 32.12 6.22
C SER A 357 16.72 32.07 6.22
N ASP A 358 17.35 31.43 7.22
CA ASP A 358 18.79 31.31 7.30
C ASP A 358 19.39 30.44 6.19
N LEU A 359 18.60 29.52 5.63
CA LEU A 359 19.03 28.63 4.56
C LEU A 359 19.47 29.39 3.30
N LYS A 360 18.96 30.58 3.09
CA LYS A 360 19.31 31.41 1.92
C LYS A 360 20.81 31.67 1.84
N ARG A 361 21.50 31.79 2.97
CA ARG A 361 22.93 32.02 3.03
C ARG A 361 23.79 30.86 2.55
N VAL A 362 23.28 29.66 2.65
CA VAL A 362 23.98 28.42 2.33
C VAL A 362 23.34 27.66 1.16
N GLU A 363 22.37 28.26 0.49
CA GLU A 363 21.53 27.66 -0.54
C GLU A 363 22.32 26.90 -1.62
N SER A 364 23.42 27.47 -2.10
CA SER A 364 24.24 26.87 -3.17
C SER A 364 24.93 25.54 -2.76
N SER A 365 25.09 25.31 -1.47
CA SER A 365 25.70 24.08 -0.92
C SER A 365 24.69 23.08 -0.39
N LEU A 366 23.39 23.44 -0.38
CA LEU A 366 22.34 22.56 0.13
C LEU A 366 21.90 21.53 -0.90
N THR A 367 21.82 20.30 -0.46
CA THR A 367 21.08 19.24 -1.15
C THR A 367 19.93 18.80 -0.23
N ALA A 368 18.72 18.92 -0.73
CA ALA A 368 17.51 18.58 0.00
C ALA A 368 17.04 17.15 -0.33
N GLY A 369 16.67 16.37 0.68
CA GLY A 369 16.03 15.08 0.53
C GLY A 369 14.55 15.20 0.85
N PHE A 370 13.68 15.33 -0.15
CA PHE A 370 12.25 15.56 0.03
C PHE A 370 11.41 14.46 -0.59
N SER A 371 10.22 14.24 -0.05
CA SER A 371 9.24 13.35 -0.67
C SER A 371 8.66 13.99 -1.95
N LEU A 372 8.18 13.14 -2.86
CA LEU A 372 7.52 13.62 -4.07
C LEU A 372 6.27 14.45 -3.73
N GLU A 373 5.53 14.03 -2.69
CA GLU A 373 4.36 14.77 -2.20
C GLU A 373 4.74 16.19 -1.76
N PHE A 374 5.79 16.33 -0.93
CA PHE A 374 6.24 17.66 -0.45
C PHE A 374 6.75 18.55 -1.59
N ASN A 375 7.34 17.93 -2.63
CA ASN A 375 7.85 18.66 -3.79
C ASN A 375 6.74 19.39 -4.57
N ASP A 376 5.56 18.81 -4.66
CA ASP A 376 4.47 19.29 -5.51
C ASP A 376 3.45 20.18 -4.75
N ARG A 377 3.66 20.43 -3.46
CA ARG A 377 2.71 21.14 -2.59
C ARG A 377 2.99 22.66 -2.55
N GLU A 378 1.90 23.44 -2.43
CA GLU A 378 1.97 24.90 -2.18
C GLU A 378 2.53 25.23 -0.79
N ASP A 379 2.32 24.37 0.20
CA ASP A 379 2.93 24.44 1.53
C ASP A 379 4.19 23.56 1.65
N GLY A 380 4.79 23.21 0.54
CA GLY A 380 6.05 22.47 0.41
C GLY A 380 7.08 23.28 -0.39
N VAL A 381 7.72 22.62 -1.37
CA VAL A 381 8.79 23.24 -2.18
C VAL A 381 8.30 24.44 -2.96
N LEU A 382 7.07 24.39 -3.49
CA LEU A 382 6.51 25.55 -4.22
C LEU A 382 6.42 26.78 -3.30
N GLY A 383 5.97 26.58 -2.07
CA GLY A 383 5.92 27.65 -1.06
C GLY A 383 7.29 28.09 -0.56
N LEU A 384 8.25 27.18 -0.38
CA LEU A 384 9.63 27.52 -0.05
C LEU A 384 10.25 28.44 -1.11
N LYS A 385 9.99 28.14 -2.38
CA LYS A 385 10.44 28.98 -3.49
C LYS A 385 9.75 30.37 -3.50
N LYS A 386 8.43 30.37 -3.32
CA LYS A 386 7.60 31.58 -3.41
C LYS A 386 7.81 32.53 -2.21
N LEU A 387 7.80 31.97 -0.98
CA LEU A 387 7.80 32.77 0.25
C LEU A 387 9.22 33.02 0.77
N TYR A 388 10.10 32.01 0.72
CA TYR A 388 11.47 32.10 1.20
C TYR A 388 12.48 32.40 0.10
N GLY A 389 12.09 32.31 -1.18
CA GLY A 389 12.98 32.53 -2.33
C GLY A 389 14.04 31.43 -2.48
N LEU A 390 13.83 30.25 -1.90
CA LEU A 390 14.78 29.14 -1.91
C LEU A 390 14.65 28.32 -3.21
N ASN A 391 15.79 28.12 -3.90
CA ASN A 391 15.92 27.24 -5.07
C ASN A 391 16.89 26.11 -4.73
N LEU A 392 16.38 25.09 -4.04
CA LEU A 392 17.18 24.00 -3.52
C LEU A 392 17.48 22.94 -4.60
N ASN A 393 18.66 22.32 -4.50
CA ASN A 393 18.95 21.09 -5.23
C ASN A 393 18.23 19.93 -4.53
N ILE A 394 17.21 19.37 -5.18
CA ILE A 394 16.30 18.40 -4.55
C ILE A 394 16.55 16.99 -5.09
N LYS A 395 16.75 16.04 -4.17
CA LYS A 395 16.68 14.60 -4.42
C LYS A 395 15.36 14.09 -3.87
N THR A 396 14.47 13.64 -4.74
CA THR A 396 13.20 13.05 -4.32
C THR A 396 13.39 11.63 -3.80
N MET A 397 12.76 11.29 -2.68
CA MET A 397 12.84 9.97 -2.06
C MET A 397 11.59 9.64 -1.24
N GLU A 398 11.41 8.37 -0.92
CA GLU A 398 10.36 7.96 0.01
C GLU A 398 10.64 8.52 1.43
N PRO A 399 9.59 8.94 2.16
CA PRO A 399 9.73 9.58 3.47
C PRO A 399 10.61 8.82 4.46
N ALA A 400 10.51 7.51 4.49
CA ALA A 400 11.30 6.66 5.39
C ALA A 400 12.82 6.70 5.11
N LEU A 401 13.23 6.97 3.87
CA LEU A 401 14.63 7.00 3.47
C LEU A 401 15.35 8.32 3.81
N ARG A 402 14.60 9.40 4.09
CA ARG A 402 15.15 10.74 4.39
C ARG A 402 16.13 10.71 5.56
N TYR A 403 15.77 10.00 6.62
CA TYR A 403 16.57 9.92 7.83
C TYR A 403 17.91 9.21 7.60
N GLN A 404 17.90 8.16 6.78
CA GLN A 404 19.12 7.47 6.40
C GLN A 404 20.00 8.35 5.47
N ALA A 405 19.37 9.03 4.51
CA ALA A 405 20.08 9.92 3.58
C ALA A 405 20.78 11.08 4.29
N ILE A 406 20.12 11.71 5.29
CA ILE A 406 20.79 12.78 6.07
C ILE A 406 21.85 12.23 7.02
N ALA A 407 21.63 11.05 7.61
CA ALA A 407 22.62 10.41 8.47
C ALA A 407 23.89 10.01 7.70
N ASN A 408 23.75 9.57 6.44
CA ASN A 408 24.87 9.23 5.55
C ASN A 408 25.56 10.47 4.95
N GLY A 409 24.96 11.66 5.05
CA GLY A 409 25.46 12.88 4.41
C GLY A 409 25.12 13.00 2.91
N ASP A 410 24.20 12.17 2.40
CA ASP A 410 23.75 12.22 1.00
C ASP A 410 22.92 13.47 0.72
N VAL A 411 22.29 14.02 1.77
CA VAL A 411 21.53 15.28 1.80
C VAL A 411 21.85 16.07 3.08
N ASN A 412 21.61 17.39 3.06
CA ASN A 412 21.91 18.28 4.20
C ASN A 412 20.65 18.70 4.95
N ILE A 413 19.50 18.69 4.26
CA ILE A 413 18.20 19.11 4.77
C ILE A 413 17.13 18.13 4.31
N ILE A 414 16.19 17.86 5.20
CA ILE A 414 15.02 17.01 4.92
C ILE A 414 13.74 17.70 5.39
N GLU A 415 12.60 17.39 4.75
CA GLU A 415 11.33 17.66 5.39
C GLU A 415 11.06 16.58 6.44
N VAL A 416 10.40 16.98 7.50
CA VAL A 416 10.04 16.12 8.65
C VAL A 416 8.63 16.47 9.10
N PHE A 417 8.06 15.66 9.96
CA PHE A 417 6.85 15.99 10.70
C PHE A 417 7.18 16.36 12.14
N SER A 418 6.44 17.29 12.71
CA SER A 418 6.71 17.81 14.06
C SER A 418 6.58 16.76 15.18
N THR A 419 5.87 15.66 14.92
CA THR A 419 5.70 14.53 15.84
C THR A 419 6.67 13.38 15.59
N ASP A 420 7.58 13.52 14.62
CA ASP A 420 8.53 12.47 14.23
C ASP A 420 9.50 12.09 15.39
N SER A 421 9.41 10.86 15.86
CA SER A 421 10.29 10.30 16.91
C SER A 421 11.76 10.24 16.47
N LYS A 422 12.01 10.13 15.17
CA LYS A 422 13.36 10.01 14.57
C LYS A 422 14.18 11.31 14.63
N LEU A 423 13.56 12.44 14.92
CA LEU A 423 14.26 13.71 15.15
C LEU A 423 15.27 13.60 16.28
N ILE A 424 14.87 12.97 17.39
CA ILE A 424 15.71 12.79 18.57
C ILE A 424 16.83 11.79 18.28
N THR A 425 16.50 10.63 17.72
CA THR A 425 17.47 9.55 17.47
C THR A 425 18.53 9.93 16.44
N ASN A 426 18.21 10.78 15.47
CA ASN A 426 19.15 11.23 14.44
C ASN A 426 19.82 12.58 14.75
N LYS A 427 19.63 13.14 15.94
CA LYS A 427 20.20 14.44 16.36
C LYS A 427 19.94 15.53 15.32
N LEU A 428 18.67 15.67 14.97
CA LEU A 428 18.23 16.69 14.00
C LEU A 428 17.69 17.90 14.71
N LYS A 429 18.00 19.07 14.15
CA LYS A 429 17.43 20.33 14.55
C LYS A 429 16.32 20.71 13.58
N VAL A 430 15.11 20.84 14.09
CA VAL A 430 13.99 21.43 13.38
C VAL A 430 14.20 22.94 13.28
N LEU A 431 14.00 23.48 12.07
CA LEU A 431 14.12 24.90 11.80
C LEU A 431 12.81 25.62 12.08
N GLU A 432 12.92 26.82 12.66
CA GLU A 432 11.76 27.70 12.87
C GLU A 432 11.20 28.18 11.51
N ASP A 433 9.88 28.02 11.32
CA ASP A 433 9.16 28.56 10.17
C ASP A 433 8.81 30.05 10.41
N ASP A 434 9.80 30.91 10.27
CA ASP A 434 9.72 32.34 10.61
C ASP A 434 8.81 33.16 9.68
N LYS A 435 8.38 32.60 8.54
CA LYS A 435 7.40 33.21 7.63
C LYS A 435 6.06 32.49 7.60
N LYS A 436 5.87 31.48 8.46
CA LYS A 436 4.61 30.72 8.61
C LYS A 436 4.10 30.12 7.30
N LEU A 437 4.97 29.38 6.62
CA LEU A 437 4.64 28.65 5.41
C LEU A 437 3.69 27.47 5.70
N PHE A 438 3.97 26.75 6.80
CA PHE A 438 3.23 25.53 7.13
C PHE A 438 1.95 25.86 7.90
N PRO A 439 0.77 25.51 7.35
CA PRO A 439 -0.49 25.70 8.05
C PRO A 439 -0.61 24.73 9.25
N PRO A 440 -1.59 24.95 10.13
CA PRO A 440 -1.92 23.99 11.17
C PRO A 440 -2.35 22.63 10.60
N TYR A 441 -1.85 21.54 11.21
CA TYR A 441 -2.16 20.15 10.86
C TYR A 441 -2.69 19.41 12.08
N GLN A 442 -3.95 19.61 12.45
CA GLN A 442 -4.60 18.86 13.51
C GLN A 442 -5.22 17.59 12.96
N GLY A 443 -4.96 16.46 13.63
CA GLY A 443 -5.52 15.16 13.26
C GLY A 443 -6.96 15.00 13.76
N ALA A 444 -7.86 14.56 12.88
CA ALA A 444 -9.25 14.26 13.20
C ALA A 444 -9.80 13.07 12.42
N PRO A 445 -10.84 12.37 12.92
CA PRO A 445 -11.53 11.35 12.15
C PRO A 445 -12.24 11.95 10.93
N LEU A 446 -11.95 11.41 9.74
CA LEU A 446 -12.68 11.70 8.51
C LEU A 446 -13.49 10.47 8.11
N LEU A 447 -14.78 10.63 7.87
CA LEU A 447 -15.70 9.54 7.57
C LEU A 447 -16.79 9.97 6.57
N ARG A 448 -17.44 8.97 5.93
CA ARG A 448 -18.58 9.27 5.05
C ARG A 448 -19.80 9.70 5.85
N GLU A 449 -20.57 10.64 5.31
CA GLU A 449 -21.87 11.04 5.86
C GLU A 449 -22.82 9.84 6.06
N GLU A 450 -22.79 8.87 5.15
CA GLU A 450 -23.58 7.64 5.23
C GLU A 450 -23.18 6.77 6.42
N THR A 451 -21.88 6.68 6.72
CA THR A 451 -21.38 5.96 7.89
C THR A 451 -21.88 6.58 9.18
N LEU A 452 -21.85 7.91 9.27
CA LEU A 452 -22.36 8.62 10.44
C LEU A 452 -23.88 8.51 10.58
N LYS A 453 -24.64 8.53 9.47
CA LYS A 453 -26.10 8.27 9.49
C LYS A 453 -26.42 6.86 9.95
N LYS A 454 -25.61 5.86 9.58
CA LYS A 454 -25.78 4.47 9.99
C LYS A 454 -25.39 4.25 11.45
N TYR A 455 -24.38 4.95 11.93
CA TYR A 455 -23.82 4.83 13.28
C TYR A 455 -23.68 6.22 13.95
N PRO A 456 -24.79 6.90 14.31
CA PRO A 456 -24.74 8.27 14.81
C PRO A 456 -23.99 8.42 16.14
N GLN A 457 -23.85 7.34 16.93
CA GLN A 457 -23.07 7.33 18.17
C GLN A 457 -21.57 7.56 17.96
N LEU A 458 -21.04 7.33 16.74
CA LEU A 458 -19.62 7.53 16.45
C LEU A 458 -19.16 8.95 16.69
N GLU A 459 -19.98 9.94 16.39
CA GLU A 459 -19.65 11.36 16.62
C GLU A 459 -19.31 11.62 18.09
N LYS A 460 -20.16 11.14 19.01
CA LYS A 460 -19.94 11.28 20.46
C LYS A 460 -18.72 10.48 20.92
N ILE A 461 -18.58 9.23 20.47
CA ILE A 461 -17.51 8.31 20.88
C ILE A 461 -16.15 8.84 20.44
N LEU A 462 -15.99 9.15 19.17
CA LEU A 462 -14.73 9.65 18.61
C LEU A 462 -14.44 11.09 19.06
N GLY A 463 -15.49 11.90 19.32
CA GLY A 463 -15.39 13.24 19.88
C GLY A 463 -14.77 13.27 21.30
N THR A 464 -14.68 12.14 22.00
CA THR A 464 -13.98 12.07 23.30
C THR A 464 -12.49 12.35 23.19
N LEU A 465 -11.89 12.22 21.99
CA LEU A 465 -10.50 12.58 21.70
C LEU A 465 -10.32 14.06 21.33
N ALA A 466 -11.41 14.80 21.11
CA ALA A 466 -11.35 16.21 20.74
C ALA A 466 -10.61 17.03 21.80
N GLY A 467 -9.65 17.84 21.36
CA GLY A 467 -8.84 18.69 22.24
C GLY A 467 -7.93 17.94 23.21
N LYS A 468 -7.86 16.60 23.13
CA LYS A 468 -6.90 15.77 23.87
C LYS A 468 -5.66 15.50 23.00
N ILE A 469 -4.76 14.71 23.49
CA ILE A 469 -3.49 14.33 22.84
C ILE A 469 -2.67 15.58 22.46
N THR A 470 -1.72 15.95 23.27
CA THR A 470 -0.78 17.03 22.97
C THR A 470 0.29 16.53 21.97
N THR A 471 0.98 17.45 21.29
CA THR A 471 2.10 17.12 20.39
C THR A 471 3.18 16.33 21.14
N GLU A 472 3.50 16.69 22.38
CA GLU A 472 4.48 15.96 23.19
C GLU A 472 4.01 14.53 23.51
N GLU A 473 2.74 14.32 23.84
CA GLU A 473 2.19 12.97 24.08
C GLU A 473 2.21 12.13 22.83
N MET A 474 1.83 12.69 21.67
CA MET A 474 1.89 11.98 20.40
C MET A 474 3.33 11.61 20.03
N THR A 475 4.28 12.52 20.19
CA THR A 475 5.71 12.23 19.95
C THR A 475 6.21 11.09 20.85
N LYS A 476 5.81 11.06 22.12
CA LYS A 476 6.16 9.96 23.05
C LYS A 476 5.54 8.64 22.61
N MET A 477 4.29 8.65 22.18
CA MET A 477 3.61 7.46 21.66
C MET A 477 4.26 6.95 20.38
N ASN A 478 4.60 7.84 19.45
CA ASN A 478 5.35 7.49 18.23
C ASN A 478 6.71 6.88 18.58
N TYR A 479 7.42 7.44 19.55
CA TYR A 479 8.70 6.90 20.02
C TYR A 479 8.55 5.48 20.61
N ALA A 480 7.52 5.25 21.40
CA ALA A 480 7.25 3.93 21.98
C ALA A 480 7.00 2.87 20.89
N VAL A 481 6.31 3.24 19.78
CA VAL A 481 6.07 2.30 18.68
C VAL A 481 7.30 2.13 17.78
N ASP A 482 7.92 3.23 17.34
CA ASP A 482 8.97 3.19 16.32
C ASP A 482 10.33 2.79 16.86
N VAL A 483 10.65 3.19 18.10
CA VAL A 483 11.99 3.02 18.71
C VAL A 483 12.01 1.92 19.76
N GLU A 484 11.00 1.91 20.66
CA GLU A 484 10.91 0.87 21.70
C GLU A 484 10.28 -0.43 21.19
N GLY A 485 9.61 -0.41 20.01
CA GLY A 485 8.99 -1.58 19.38
C GLY A 485 7.69 -2.01 20.02
N LYS A 486 7.04 -1.17 20.81
CA LYS A 486 5.73 -1.49 21.41
C LYS A 486 4.65 -1.60 20.33
N SER A 487 3.64 -2.44 20.60
CA SER A 487 2.46 -2.51 19.75
C SER A 487 1.68 -1.18 19.77
N ALA A 488 1.29 -0.68 18.59
CA ALA A 488 0.46 0.53 18.51
C ALA A 488 -0.87 0.37 19.24
N TYR A 489 -1.43 -0.84 19.30
CA TYR A 489 -2.63 -1.15 20.06
C TYR A 489 -2.41 -0.96 21.58
N ASP A 490 -1.30 -1.48 22.12
CA ASP A 490 -1.01 -1.37 23.54
C ASP A 490 -0.72 0.08 23.93
N VAL A 491 0.03 0.83 23.11
CA VAL A 491 0.29 2.25 23.32
C VAL A 491 -1.02 3.07 23.30
N ALA A 492 -1.90 2.80 22.35
CA ALA A 492 -3.22 3.42 22.27
C ALA A 492 -4.06 3.11 23.53
N LYS A 493 -4.07 1.85 23.98
CA LYS A 493 -4.80 1.39 25.15
C LYS A 493 -4.27 2.03 26.42
N GLU A 494 -2.94 2.05 26.61
CA GLU A 494 -2.30 2.69 27.77
C GLU A 494 -2.67 4.18 27.86
N TYR A 495 -2.64 4.91 26.74
CA TYR A 495 -3.04 6.30 26.70
C TYR A 495 -4.51 6.49 27.08
N LEU A 496 -5.43 5.72 26.47
CA LEU A 496 -6.85 5.83 26.75
C LEU A 496 -7.20 5.50 28.21
N GLN A 497 -6.49 4.54 28.83
CA GLN A 497 -6.64 4.22 30.25
C GLN A 497 -6.11 5.34 31.15
N LYS A 498 -4.97 5.92 30.81
CA LYS A 498 -4.36 7.05 31.53
C LYS A 498 -5.30 8.25 31.53
N GLU A 499 -5.94 8.54 30.41
CA GLU A 499 -6.87 9.65 30.25
C GLU A 499 -8.28 9.33 30.81
N GLY A 500 -8.51 8.12 31.32
CA GLY A 500 -9.80 7.71 31.86
C GLY A 500 -10.92 7.57 30.83
N LEU A 501 -10.56 7.40 29.55
CA LEU A 501 -11.51 7.24 28.43
C LEU A 501 -12.02 5.80 28.31
N ILE A 502 -11.32 4.85 28.86
CA ILE A 502 -11.72 3.45 29.01
C ILE A 502 -11.40 2.94 30.42
N LYS A 503 -12.11 1.91 30.86
CA LYS A 503 -11.82 1.25 32.15
C LYS A 503 -10.46 0.53 32.10
N LYS A 504 -9.81 0.50 33.27
CA LYS A 504 -8.54 -0.25 33.46
C LYS A 504 -8.74 -1.74 33.27
#